data_0a2a89826313f2470655d3e3651fa061
#
_entry.id   0a2a89826313f2470655d3e3651fa061
#
_cell.length_a   1.000
_cell.length_b   1.000
_cell.length_c   1.000
_cell.angle_alpha   90.00
_cell.angle_beta   90.00
_cell.angle_gamma   90.00
#
_symmetry.space_group_name_H-M   'P 1'
#
loop_
_entity.id
_entity.type
_entity.pdbx_description
1 polymer ?
#
loop_
_entity_poly.entity_id
_entity_poly.type
_entity_poly.pdbx_seq_one_letter_code
_entity_poly.pdbx_strand_id
1 'polypeptide(L)'
;MSVDWVEFELTRFSFFRPLSDLGISTVEAWLPIDAHDNIRRSSSDGTWLFRTKGLDQNFAVIWSDFRVNGGSFGRDIACRIASFLDICNEEGLPLITVMNSVGYRFIEGRAIFNDVFNLIPALDNYTRNNLVISICHGQCLGLSAVLFGLAHYRIGVRENSTLNLTGPDVFRLFFGSKVDFLSFASVDQQYLKTSLIHEKTDDLQTALNNACKLLNTLTNTENLAPMVSEPGVSKYLDFMPRQQQKVERACIQLLHPIADRYLEVFSGFDSRMRVYLIETKGKLFGLLMNPPENSNNMITVRTLKLYQDALRLFEALRIPVVSFLDTPGVDPRVDNSNQDVIQQMIEANRAIIEYPYPKMGVWIGRGFGGANTLVMPRIYGSLANYVILDRTTLGVMHESIIAHLLEKSKRMLDLWQASRDRERSDFQDIVDTGVATSAISINELPEAIYRFLQGDDLIGVEASSPQENADDAGTVAFI
;
A
#
# COMPACT_ATOMS: atom_id res chain seq x y z
N MET A 1 -36.33 -9.77 -0.47
CA MET A 1 -36.86 -8.43 -0.12
C MET A 1 -36.29 -7.47 -1.13
N SER A 2 -37.11 -6.63 -1.74
CA SER A 2 -36.60 -5.52 -2.55
C SER A 2 -35.96 -4.49 -1.62
N VAL A 3 -34.85 -3.90 -2.06
CA VAL A 3 -34.05 -2.92 -1.29
C VAL A 3 -33.98 -1.65 -2.12
N ASP A 4 -34.03 -0.48 -1.48
CA ASP A 4 -33.99 0.80 -2.17
C ASP A 4 -33.19 1.84 -1.36
N TRP A 5 -32.81 2.95 -2.00
CA TRP A 5 -32.20 4.10 -1.38
C TRP A 5 -33.25 4.93 -0.62
N VAL A 6 -33.03 5.15 0.67
CA VAL A 6 -33.91 5.94 1.53
C VAL A 6 -33.12 7.07 2.16
N GLU A 7 -33.58 8.32 1.98
CA GLU A 7 -32.97 9.48 2.63
C GLU A 7 -33.04 9.36 4.16
N PHE A 8 -31.93 9.61 4.84
CA PHE A 8 -31.78 9.36 6.25
C PHE A 8 -30.94 10.44 6.94
N GLU A 9 -31.46 10.98 8.05
CA GLU A 9 -30.76 11.95 8.88
C GLU A 9 -29.88 11.26 9.93
N LEU A 10 -28.56 11.39 9.81
CA LEU A 10 -27.60 10.80 10.75
C LEU A 10 -27.74 11.34 12.16
N THR A 11 -28.18 12.60 12.31
CA THR A 11 -28.40 13.27 13.60
C THR A 11 -29.41 12.56 14.52
N ARG A 12 -30.25 11.69 13.96
CA ARG A 12 -31.21 10.88 14.75
C ARG A 12 -30.54 9.85 15.64
N PHE A 13 -29.26 9.52 15.40
CA PHE A 13 -28.54 8.51 16.15
C PHE A 13 -27.19 9.03 16.63
N SER A 14 -27.00 9.05 17.94
CA SER A 14 -25.80 9.60 18.58
C SER A 14 -24.50 8.90 18.18
N PHE A 15 -24.56 7.64 17.75
CA PHE A 15 -23.36 6.90 17.33
C PHE A 15 -22.85 7.32 15.94
N PHE A 16 -23.66 8.04 15.12
CA PHE A 16 -23.20 8.68 13.88
C PHE A 16 -22.71 10.13 14.10
N ARG A 17 -22.71 10.61 15.33
CA ARG A 17 -22.21 11.94 15.65
C ARG A 17 -20.86 12.26 15.00
N PRO A 18 -19.88 11.33 14.97
CA PRO A 18 -18.61 11.61 14.31
C PRO A 18 -18.72 11.98 12.82
N LEU A 19 -19.70 11.44 12.08
CA LEU A 19 -19.98 11.85 10.70
C LEU A 19 -20.72 13.19 10.63
N SER A 20 -21.68 13.42 11.54
CA SER A 20 -22.40 14.70 11.63
C SER A 20 -21.44 15.86 11.95
N ASP A 21 -20.46 15.64 12.80
CA ASP A 21 -19.42 16.62 13.16
C ASP A 21 -18.48 16.93 11.95
N LEU A 22 -18.48 16.08 10.91
CA LEU A 22 -17.85 16.33 9.60
C LEU A 22 -18.75 17.10 8.62
N GLY A 23 -19.94 17.53 9.05
CA GLY A 23 -20.93 18.20 8.18
C GLY A 23 -21.79 17.25 7.35
N ILE A 24 -21.67 15.92 7.55
CA ILE A 24 -22.48 14.91 6.87
C ILE A 24 -23.73 14.70 7.72
N SER A 25 -24.81 15.43 7.43
CA SER A 25 -26.04 15.36 8.20
C SER A 25 -27.09 14.42 7.59
N THR A 26 -27.10 14.28 6.27
CA THR A 26 -28.06 13.48 5.53
C THR A 26 -27.34 12.51 4.58
N VAL A 27 -27.81 11.28 4.51
CA VAL A 27 -27.29 10.22 3.65
C VAL A 27 -28.44 9.45 3.02
N GLU A 28 -28.16 8.67 1.98
CA GLU A 28 -29.11 7.69 1.44
C GLU A 28 -28.73 6.30 1.97
N ALA A 29 -29.56 5.74 2.83
CA ALA A 29 -29.37 4.42 3.40
C ALA A 29 -29.94 3.33 2.48
N TRP A 30 -29.23 2.22 2.34
CA TRP A 30 -29.64 1.05 1.58
C TRP A 30 -30.50 0.13 2.48
N LEU A 31 -31.84 0.31 2.39
CA LEU A 31 -32.79 -0.32 3.29
C LEU A 31 -33.80 -1.21 2.55
N PRO A 32 -34.32 -2.28 3.19
CA PRO A 32 -35.48 -3.01 2.67
C PRO A 32 -36.69 -2.10 2.48
N ILE A 33 -37.43 -2.24 1.38
CA ILE A 33 -38.59 -1.39 1.03
C ILE A 33 -39.69 -1.42 2.11
N ASP A 34 -39.82 -2.55 2.82
CA ASP A 34 -40.81 -2.69 3.91
C ASP A 34 -40.44 -1.90 5.18
N ALA A 35 -39.31 -1.24 5.19
CA ALA A 35 -38.76 -0.54 6.37
C ALA A 35 -39.11 0.95 6.43
N HIS A 36 -39.92 1.48 5.46
CA HIS A 36 -40.31 2.89 5.47
C HIS A 36 -41.01 3.35 6.77
N ASP A 37 -41.67 2.42 7.49
CA ASP A 37 -42.29 2.70 8.80
C ASP A 37 -41.44 2.25 10.00
N ASN A 38 -40.35 1.53 9.81
CA ASN A 38 -39.56 0.93 10.88
C ASN A 38 -38.04 0.96 10.63
N ILE A 39 -37.45 2.15 10.63
CA ILE A 39 -35.98 2.35 10.66
C ILE A 39 -35.32 1.53 11.79
N ARG A 40 -36.03 1.23 12.86
CA ARG A 40 -35.58 0.36 13.95
C ARG A 40 -35.36 -1.10 13.52
N ARG A 41 -36.02 -1.61 12.47
CA ARG A 41 -35.83 -3.00 12.01
C ARG A 41 -34.61 -3.15 11.10
N SER A 42 -34.19 -2.12 10.36
CA SER A 42 -32.98 -2.19 9.53
C SER A 42 -31.71 -2.16 10.37
N SER A 43 -31.75 -1.55 11.58
CA SER A 43 -30.66 -1.62 12.55
C SER A 43 -30.59 -2.98 13.27
N SER A 44 -31.56 -3.90 13.03
CA SER A 44 -31.63 -5.19 13.70
C SER A 44 -30.50 -6.15 13.37
N ASP A 45 -29.77 -5.89 12.26
CA ASP A 45 -28.65 -6.73 11.80
C ASP A 45 -27.26 -6.23 12.20
N GLY A 46 -27.16 -5.08 12.87
CA GLY A 46 -25.88 -4.58 13.36
C GLY A 46 -24.93 -4.03 12.30
N THR A 47 -25.41 -3.82 11.06
CA THR A 47 -24.61 -3.18 10.00
C THR A 47 -25.45 -2.22 9.20
N TRP A 48 -24.95 -0.99 9.06
CA TRP A 48 -25.56 0.08 8.29
C TRP A 48 -24.84 0.23 6.94
N LEU A 49 -25.61 0.37 5.87
CA LEU A 49 -25.17 0.54 4.51
C LEU A 49 -25.75 1.84 3.99
N PHE A 50 -24.92 2.81 3.62
CA PHE A 50 -25.38 4.09 3.10
C PHE A 50 -24.36 4.75 2.20
N ARG A 51 -24.78 5.75 1.41
CA ARG A 51 -23.91 6.63 0.66
C ARG A 51 -24.15 8.08 1.06
N THR A 52 -23.12 8.90 0.99
CA THR A 52 -23.21 10.34 1.18
C THR A 52 -23.86 10.98 -0.04
N LYS A 53 -24.47 12.17 0.15
CA LYS A 53 -25.13 12.93 -0.91
C LYS A 53 -24.80 14.42 -0.79
N GLY A 54 -24.59 15.05 -1.93
CA GLY A 54 -24.37 16.50 -1.98
C GLY A 54 -23.01 16.98 -1.51
N LEU A 55 -22.03 16.07 -1.42
CA LEU A 55 -20.62 16.40 -1.21
C LEU A 55 -19.92 16.53 -2.57
N ASP A 56 -18.78 17.25 -2.59
CA ASP A 56 -17.92 17.34 -3.79
C ASP A 56 -17.49 15.96 -4.27
N GLN A 57 -17.20 15.06 -3.32
CA GLN A 57 -16.97 13.64 -3.56
C GLN A 57 -17.91 12.81 -2.68
N ASN A 58 -18.90 12.15 -3.30
CA ASN A 58 -19.73 11.17 -2.61
C ASN A 58 -18.96 9.85 -2.41
N PHE A 59 -19.26 9.15 -1.33
CA PHE A 59 -18.68 7.86 -0.99
C PHE A 59 -19.69 6.94 -0.31
N ALA A 60 -19.46 5.64 -0.43
CA ALA A 60 -20.21 4.60 0.24
C ALA A 60 -19.67 4.33 1.64
N VAL A 61 -20.53 3.87 2.55
CA VAL A 61 -20.15 3.51 3.93
C VAL A 61 -20.77 2.18 4.33
N ILE A 62 -19.94 1.29 4.89
CA ILE A 62 -20.35 0.10 5.64
C ILE A 62 -19.97 0.33 7.09
N TRP A 63 -20.96 0.42 7.99
CA TRP A 63 -20.73 0.70 9.39
C TRP A 63 -21.29 -0.40 10.28
N SER A 64 -20.41 -1.13 10.96
CA SER A 64 -20.80 -2.18 11.91
C SER A 64 -21.10 -1.58 13.29
N ASP A 65 -22.28 -1.88 13.84
CA ASP A 65 -22.70 -1.47 15.17
C ASP A 65 -22.64 -2.66 16.14
N PHE A 66 -21.62 -2.69 16.97
CA PHE A 66 -21.39 -3.76 17.94
C PHE A 66 -22.55 -3.97 18.93
N ARG A 67 -23.35 -2.94 19.22
CA ARG A 67 -24.47 -3.02 20.14
C ARG A 67 -25.58 -3.96 19.66
N VAL A 68 -25.61 -4.26 18.37
CA VAL A 68 -26.60 -5.13 17.76
C VAL A 68 -25.89 -6.43 17.33
N ASN A 69 -26.15 -7.52 18.01
CA ASN A 69 -25.59 -8.85 17.74
C ASN A 69 -24.05 -8.87 17.64
N GLY A 70 -23.35 -8.00 18.37
CA GLY A 70 -21.89 -7.86 18.28
C GLY A 70 -21.41 -7.39 16.89
N GLY A 71 -22.25 -6.71 16.11
CA GLY A 71 -21.95 -6.32 14.72
C GLY A 71 -21.71 -7.50 13.78
N SER A 72 -22.16 -8.73 14.17
CA SER A 72 -21.82 -9.96 13.46
C SER A 72 -22.55 -10.10 12.12
N PHE A 73 -21.89 -10.73 11.16
CA PHE A 73 -22.42 -10.99 9.82
C PHE A 73 -23.28 -12.26 9.81
N GLY A 74 -24.58 -12.08 9.67
CA GLY A 74 -25.55 -13.12 9.40
C GLY A 74 -25.88 -13.19 7.90
N ARG A 75 -26.78 -14.08 7.50
CA ARG A 75 -27.16 -14.30 6.11
C ARG A 75 -27.70 -13.05 5.44
N ASP A 76 -28.73 -12.45 6.04
CA ASP A 76 -29.43 -11.32 5.42
C ASP A 76 -28.51 -10.11 5.20
N ILE A 77 -27.69 -9.78 6.20
CA ILE A 77 -26.77 -8.65 6.06
C ILE A 77 -25.63 -8.96 5.09
N ALA A 78 -25.17 -10.22 5.01
CA ALA A 78 -24.14 -10.59 4.03
C ALA A 78 -24.64 -10.42 2.59
N CYS A 79 -25.85 -10.88 2.28
CA CYS A 79 -26.47 -10.67 0.98
C CYS A 79 -26.66 -9.18 0.67
N ARG A 80 -27.07 -8.39 1.66
CA ARG A 80 -27.25 -6.94 1.49
C ARG A 80 -25.94 -6.22 1.24
N ILE A 81 -24.86 -6.57 1.98
CA ILE A 81 -23.53 -5.99 1.76
C ILE A 81 -23.07 -6.31 0.33
N ALA A 82 -23.20 -7.56 -0.13
CA ALA A 82 -22.80 -7.94 -1.49
C ALA A 82 -23.55 -7.10 -2.55
N SER A 83 -24.88 -7.02 -2.46
CA SER A 83 -25.69 -6.21 -3.39
C SER A 83 -25.37 -4.71 -3.31
N PHE A 84 -25.11 -4.19 -2.11
CA PHE A 84 -24.68 -2.81 -1.91
C PHE A 84 -23.35 -2.52 -2.58
N LEU A 85 -22.37 -3.43 -2.44
CA LEU A 85 -21.07 -3.30 -3.10
C LEU A 85 -21.21 -3.32 -4.62
N ASP A 86 -22.08 -4.20 -5.18
CA ASP A 86 -22.31 -4.26 -6.63
C ASP A 86 -22.83 -2.92 -7.16
N ILE A 87 -23.85 -2.34 -6.52
CA ILE A 87 -24.44 -1.05 -6.94
C ILE A 87 -23.45 0.08 -6.80
N CYS A 88 -22.74 0.16 -5.66
CA CYS A 88 -21.74 1.20 -5.45
C CYS A 88 -20.54 1.05 -6.41
N ASN A 89 -20.23 -0.17 -6.86
CA ASN A 89 -19.20 -0.44 -7.86
C ASN A 89 -19.63 0.08 -9.24
N GLU A 90 -20.90 -0.11 -9.63
CA GLU A 90 -21.44 0.44 -10.88
C GLU A 90 -21.41 1.98 -10.88
N GLU A 91 -21.63 2.60 -9.71
CA GLU A 91 -21.57 4.06 -9.54
C GLU A 91 -20.14 4.60 -9.39
N GLY A 92 -19.13 3.73 -9.27
CA GLY A 92 -17.72 4.12 -9.08
C GLY A 92 -17.44 4.83 -7.76
N LEU A 93 -18.23 4.56 -6.71
CA LEU A 93 -18.09 5.22 -5.41
C LEU A 93 -16.89 4.67 -4.64
N PRO A 94 -16.03 5.50 -4.05
CA PRO A 94 -15.09 5.04 -3.04
C PRO A 94 -15.82 4.60 -1.77
N LEU A 95 -15.19 3.74 -0.95
CA LEU A 95 -15.83 3.13 0.21
C LEU A 95 -15.04 3.41 1.50
N ILE A 96 -15.75 3.81 2.55
CA ILE A 96 -15.25 3.81 3.92
C ILE A 96 -15.95 2.70 4.70
N THR A 97 -15.19 1.81 5.35
CA THR A 97 -15.75 0.81 6.25
C THR A 97 -15.36 1.11 7.70
N VAL A 98 -16.33 1.07 8.61
CA VAL A 98 -16.09 1.17 10.07
C VAL A 98 -16.39 -0.19 10.68
N MET A 99 -15.33 -0.94 10.99
CA MET A 99 -15.42 -2.32 11.44
C MET A 99 -15.41 -2.39 12.97
N ASN A 100 -16.55 -2.80 13.54
CA ASN A 100 -16.72 -3.13 14.95
C ASN A 100 -17.59 -4.39 15.05
N SER A 101 -16.99 -5.57 14.82
CA SER A 101 -17.71 -6.80 14.59
C SER A 101 -16.93 -8.01 15.11
N VAL A 102 -17.65 -8.97 15.69
CA VAL A 102 -17.10 -10.28 16.09
C VAL A 102 -16.98 -11.29 14.92
N GLY A 103 -17.31 -10.89 13.70
CA GLY A 103 -17.24 -11.75 12.51
C GLY A 103 -18.55 -12.51 12.24
N TYR A 104 -18.48 -13.82 12.08
CA TYR A 104 -19.65 -14.65 11.77
C TYR A 104 -20.70 -14.67 12.88
N ARG A 105 -21.99 -14.64 12.49
CA ARG A 105 -23.12 -14.82 13.40
C ARG A 105 -23.33 -16.31 13.69
N PHE A 106 -22.62 -16.85 14.68
CA PHE A 106 -22.56 -18.28 14.96
C PHE A 106 -23.92 -18.94 15.28
N ILE A 107 -24.90 -18.18 15.78
CA ILE A 107 -26.24 -18.69 16.12
C ILE A 107 -27.04 -19.14 14.89
N GLU A 108 -26.71 -18.64 13.69
CA GLU A 108 -27.32 -19.06 12.43
C GLU A 108 -26.72 -20.37 11.88
N GLY A 109 -25.70 -20.90 12.56
CA GLY A 109 -25.06 -22.16 12.20
C GLY A 109 -24.37 -22.11 10.83
N ARG A 110 -24.16 -23.30 10.23
CA ARG A 110 -23.42 -23.44 8.95
C ARG A 110 -24.23 -23.05 7.70
N ALA A 111 -25.53 -22.82 7.85
CA ALA A 111 -26.39 -22.46 6.72
C ALA A 111 -26.04 -21.10 6.07
N ILE A 112 -25.29 -20.24 6.80
CA ILE A 112 -24.88 -18.92 6.32
C ILE A 112 -23.58 -18.94 5.49
N PHE A 113 -22.86 -20.06 5.43
CA PHE A 113 -21.51 -20.07 4.87
C PHE A 113 -21.44 -19.56 3.43
N ASN A 114 -22.37 -19.95 2.57
CA ASN A 114 -22.41 -19.47 1.20
C ASN A 114 -22.51 -17.95 1.10
N ASP A 115 -23.43 -17.38 1.87
CA ASP A 115 -23.73 -15.94 1.81
C ASP A 115 -22.59 -15.11 2.42
N VAL A 116 -22.05 -15.59 3.55
CA VAL A 116 -21.01 -14.86 4.28
C VAL A 116 -19.63 -15.04 3.63
N PHE A 117 -19.33 -16.22 3.03
CA PHE A 117 -18.08 -16.40 2.28
C PHE A 117 -18.03 -15.52 1.04
N ASN A 118 -19.18 -15.19 0.44
CA ASN A 118 -19.24 -14.28 -0.71
C ASN A 118 -18.81 -12.85 -0.38
N LEU A 119 -18.75 -12.45 0.89
CA LEU A 119 -18.28 -11.10 1.27
C LEU A 119 -16.81 -10.85 0.90
N ILE A 120 -15.96 -11.89 0.99
CA ILE A 120 -14.53 -11.75 0.65
C ILE A 120 -14.36 -11.45 -0.84
N PRO A 121 -14.85 -12.29 -1.78
CA PRO A 121 -14.71 -11.99 -3.21
C PRO A 121 -15.49 -10.74 -3.64
N ALA A 122 -16.63 -10.42 -3.02
CA ALA A 122 -17.36 -9.20 -3.33
C ALA A 122 -16.55 -7.95 -2.98
N LEU A 123 -15.95 -7.90 -1.80
CA LEU A 123 -15.11 -6.76 -1.40
C LEU A 123 -13.77 -6.76 -2.17
N ASP A 124 -13.16 -7.92 -2.43
CA ASP A 124 -11.93 -8.02 -3.25
C ASP A 124 -12.19 -7.47 -4.66
N ASN A 125 -13.29 -7.87 -5.31
CA ASN A 125 -13.69 -7.33 -6.61
C ASN A 125 -13.92 -5.80 -6.55
N TYR A 126 -14.55 -5.31 -5.49
CA TYR A 126 -14.76 -3.88 -5.28
C TYR A 126 -13.44 -3.11 -5.17
N THR A 127 -12.45 -3.65 -4.44
CA THR A 127 -11.13 -3.02 -4.27
C THR A 127 -10.33 -2.93 -5.56
N ARG A 128 -10.59 -3.77 -6.56
CA ARG A 128 -9.95 -3.69 -7.88
C ARG A 128 -10.40 -2.47 -8.70
N ASN A 129 -11.58 -1.94 -8.40
CA ASN A 129 -12.22 -0.89 -9.18
C ASN A 129 -12.32 0.44 -8.43
N ASN A 130 -12.37 0.39 -7.10
CA ASN A 130 -12.69 1.56 -6.27
C ASN A 130 -11.79 1.63 -5.05
N LEU A 131 -11.47 2.86 -4.63
CA LEU A 131 -10.73 3.11 -3.41
C LEU A 131 -11.52 2.65 -2.17
N VAL A 132 -10.86 1.89 -1.30
CA VAL A 132 -11.43 1.43 -0.02
C VAL A 132 -10.53 1.84 1.14
N ILE A 133 -11.10 2.54 2.11
CA ILE A 133 -10.45 2.88 3.38
C ILE A 133 -11.20 2.16 4.51
N SER A 134 -10.50 1.43 5.36
CA SER A 134 -11.10 0.68 6.46
C SER A 134 -10.64 1.19 7.82
N ILE A 135 -11.57 1.35 8.75
CA ILE A 135 -11.33 1.80 10.12
C ILE A 135 -11.67 0.64 11.08
N CYS A 136 -10.68 0.20 11.86
CA CYS A 136 -10.89 -0.72 12.98
C CYS A 136 -11.22 0.10 14.23
N HIS A 137 -12.47 -0.02 14.72
CA HIS A 137 -12.95 0.67 15.92
C HIS A 137 -13.68 -0.32 16.84
N GLY A 138 -13.17 -0.54 18.04
CA GLY A 138 -13.67 -1.57 18.94
C GLY A 138 -13.16 -2.97 18.55
N GLN A 139 -14.07 -3.92 18.35
CA GLN A 139 -13.68 -5.30 18.02
C GLN A 139 -13.71 -5.54 16.50
N CYS A 140 -12.59 -5.93 15.95
CA CYS A 140 -12.47 -6.35 14.55
C CYS A 140 -11.93 -7.78 14.53
N LEU A 141 -12.84 -8.76 14.60
CA LEU A 141 -12.51 -10.16 14.84
C LEU A 141 -13.02 -11.09 13.75
N GLY A 142 -12.31 -12.18 13.50
CA GLY A 142 -12.71 -13.20 12.53
C GLY A 142 -12.82 -12.63 11.12
N LEU A 143 -13.99 -12.82 10.48
CA LEU A 143 -14.23 -12.32 9.13
C LEU A 143 -14.04 -10.80 9.01
N SER A 144 -14.45 -10.01 10.01
CA SER A 144 -14.28 -8.55 9.94
C SER A 144 -12.80 -8.14 9.87
N ALA A 145 -11.90 -8.90 10.51
CA ALA A 145 -10.46 -8.67 10.39
C ALA A 145 -9.94 -8.99 8.98
N VAL A 146 -10.50 -10.00 8.32
CA VAL A 146 -10.18 -10.32 6.92
C VAL A 146 -10.67 -9.21 5.99
N LEU A 147 -11.93 -8.78 6.13
CA LEU A 147 -12.50 -7.69 5.33
C LEU A 147 -11.75 -6.37 5.54
N PHE A 148 -11.36 -6.05 6.79
CA PHE A 148 -10.50 -4.91 7.10
C PHE A 148 -9.18 -4.97 6.34
N GLY A 149 -8.55 -6.15 6.28
CA GLY A 149 -7.28 -6.37 5.60
C GLY A 149 -7.31 -6.20 4.08
N LEU A 150 -8.49 -6.32 3.45
CA LEU A 150 -8.64 -6.13 2.00
C LEU A 150 -8.57 -4.66 1.57
N ALA A 151 -8.77 -3.69 2.46
CA ALA A 151 -8.77 -2.27 2.13
C ALA A 151 -7.38 -1.76 1.71
N HIS A 152 -7.35 -0.74 0.86
CA HIS A 152 -6.13 -0.06 0.41
C HIS A 152 -5.46 0.74 1.50
N TYR A 153 -6.26 1.41 2.35
CA TYR A 153 -5.76 2.14 3.50
C TYR A 153 -6.48 1.71 4.77
N ARG A 154 -5.71 1.43 5.83
CA ARG A 154 -6.22 0.80 7.05
C ARG A 154 -5.84 1.62 8.28
N ILE A 155 -6.86 2.14 8.98
CA ILE A 155 -6.73 2.97 10.17
C ILE A 155 -7.16 2.16 11.40
N GLY A 156 -6.32 2.12 12.42
CA GLY A 156 -6.66 1.52 13.71
C GLY A 156 -6.92 2.59 14.77
N VAL A 157 -8.08 2.54 15.42
CA VAL A 157 -8.40 3.38 16.59
C VAL A 157 -7.82 2.72 17.84
N ARG A 158 -6.97 3.43 18.59
CA ARG A 158 -6.27 2.85 19.74
C ARG A 158 -7.19 2.55 20.92
N GLU A 159 -8.21 3.38 21.09
CA GLU A 159 -9.13 3.25 22.22
C GLU A 159 -9.92 1.94 22.16
N ASN A 160 -9.60 1.01 23.08
CA ASN A 160 -10.28 -0.27 23.27
C ASN A 160 -10.44 -1.14 22.00
N SER A 161 -9.63 -0.93 20.98
CA SER A 161 -9.78 -1.66 19.73
C SER A 161 -8.82 -2.84 19.62
N THR A 162 -9.36 -3.93 19.10
CA THR A 162 -8.65 -5.20 18.87
C THR A 162 -8.83 -5.70 17.46
N LEU A 163 -7.77 -6.27 16.90
CA LEU A 163 -7.74 -6.85 15.55
C LEU A 163 -7.14 -8.25 15.62
N ASN A 164 -7.95 -9.28 15.39
CA ASN A 164 -7.48 -10.67 15.43
C ASN A 164 -8.49 -11.62 14.75
N LEU A 165 -8.04 -12.80 14.36
CA LEU A 165 -8.93 -13.84 13.79
C LEU A 165 -9.78 -14.52 14.85
N THR A 166 -9.33 -14.59 16.11
CA THR A 166 -10.07 -15.20 17.22
C THR A 166 -10.43 -14.17 18.27
N GLY A 167 -11.62 -14.30 18.84
CA GLY A 167 -12.07 -13.42 19.94
C GLY A 167 -11.44 -13.76 21.29
N PRO A 168 -11.55 -12.85 22.28
CA PRO A 168 -10.93 -13.00 23.60
C PRO A 168 -11.46 -14.24 24.36
N ASP A 169 -12.72 -14.62 24.19
CA ASP A 169 -13.31 -15.75 24.89
C ASP A 169 -12.76 -17.08 24.36
N VAL A 170 -12.67 -17.22 23.05
CA VAL A 170 -12.02 -18.41 22.42
C VAL A 170 -10.56 -18.48 22.83
N PHE A 171 -9.88 -17.34 22.83
CA PHE A 171 -8.49 -17.27 23.26
C PHE A 171 -8.30 -17.73 24.72
N ARG A 172 -9.16 -17.30 25.63
CA ARG A 172 -9.13 -17.76 27.04
C ARG A 172 -9.34 -19.26 27.20
N LEU A 173 -10.15 -19.89 26.35
CA LEU A 173 -10.34 -21.34 26.37
C LEU A 173 -9.04 -22.11 26.09
N PHE A 174 -8.18 -21.59 25.23
CA PHE A 174 -6.91 -22.22 24.86
C PHE A 174 -5.75 -21.88 25.82
N PHE A 175 -5.67 -20.64 26.27
CA PHE A 175 -4.50 -20.12 26.99
C PHE A 175 -4.78 -19.83 28.48
N GLY A 176 -6.03 -19.93 28.91
CA GLY A 176 -6.45 -19.57 30.28
C GLY A 176 -6.26 -18.05 30.55
N SER A 177 -6.17 -17.70 31.82
CA SER A 177 -5.97 -16.30 32.25
C SER A 177 -4.49 -15.85 32.26
N LYS A 178 -3.57 -16.72 31.86
CA LYS A 178 -2.13 -16.44 31.94
C LYS A 178 -1.61 -15.51 30.84
N VAL A 179 -2.34 -15.36 29.74
CA VAL A 179 -1.94 -14.53 28.61
C VAL A 179 -2.98 -13.44 28.41
N ASP A 180 -2.54 -12.21 28.40
CA ASP A 180 -3.39 -11.06 28.09
C ASP A 180 -3.65 -10.96 26.59
N PHE A 181 -4.92 -10.99 26.20
CA PHE A 181 -5.36 -10.88 24.81
C PHE A 181 -4.87 -9.58 24.15
N LEU A 182 -4.87 -8.46 24.86
CA LEU A 182 -4.45 -7.16 24.35
C LEU A 182 -2.95 -7.10 24.07
N SER A 183 -2.15 -7.96 24.71
CA SER A 183 -0.69 -7.99 24.48
C SER A 183 -0.29 -8.37 23.05
N PHE A 184 -1.21 -8.88 22.23
CA PHE A 184 -0.98 -9.19 20.82
C PHE A 184 -2.11 -8.75 19.88
N ALA A 185 -3.36 -8.59 20.37
CA ALA A 185 -4.51 -8.25 19.53
C ALA A 185 -4.85 -6.74 19.52
N SER A 186 -4.25 -5.93 20.40
CA SER A 186 -4.47 -4.47 20.37
C SER A 186 -3.97 -3.84 19.08
N VAL A 187 -4.59 -2.71 18.70
CA VAL A 187 -4.18 -1.90 17.53
C VAL A 187 -2.68 -1.56 17.58
N ASP A 188 -2.14 -1.21 18.76
CA ASP A 188 -0.71 -0.91 18.89
C ASP A 188 0.18 -2.11 18.56
N GLN A 189 -0.18 -3.31 19.01
CA GLN A 189 0.58 -4.52 18.74
C GLN A 189 0.47 -4.93 17.26
N GLN A 190 -0.70 -4.82 16.69
CA GLN A 190 -0.93 -5.11 15.27
C GLN A 190 -0.18 -4.13 14.36
N TYR A 191 -0.17 -2.83 14.71
CA TYR A 191 0.63 -1.83 13.99
C TYR A 191 2.13 -2.14 14.01
N LEU A 192 2.65 -2.56 15.17
CA LEU A 192 4.09 -2.82 15.34
C LEU A 192 4.53 -4.13 14.68
N LYS A 193 3.73 -5.20 14.78
CA LYS A 193 4.16 -6.56 14.46
C LYS A 193 3.72 -7.09 13.10
N THR A 194 2.53 -6.68 12.62
CA THR A 194 1.94 -7.33 11.44
C THR A 194 1.99 -6.49 10.17
N SER A 195 2.24 -5.20 10.29
CA SER A 195 2.12 -4.24 9.17
C SER A 195 0.72 -4.20 8.53
N LEU A 196 -0.31 -4.66 9.26
CA LEU A 196 -1.68 -4.69 8.77
C LEU A 196 -2.36 -3.32 8.90
N ILE A 197 -1.98 -2.52 9.88
CA ILE A 197 -2.51 -1.17 10.13
C ILE A 197 -1.51 -0.15 9.58
N HIS A 198 -1.98 0.78 8.76
CA HIS A 198 -1.15 1.84 8.17
C HIS A 198 -1.04 3.07 9.07
N GLU A 199 -2.14 3.41 9.73
CA GLU A 199 -2.24 4.59 10.58
C GLU A 199 -2.92 4.25 11.91
N LYS A 200 -2.49 4.92 12.99
CA LYS A 200 -3.12 4.82 14.31
C LYS A 200 -3.69 6.18 14.71
N THR A 201 -4.91 6.17 15.22
CA THR A 201 -5.58 7.36 15.80
C THR A 201 -6.00 7.07 17.23
N ASP A 202 -6.16 8.11 18.03
CA ASP A 202 -6.59 7.93 19.41
C ASP A 202 -8.10 7.66 19.51
N ASP A 203 -8.90 8.25 18.64
CA ASP A 203 -10.36 8.17 18.63
C ASP A 203 -10.95 8.00 17.23
N LEU A 204 -12.23 7.64 17.18
CA LEU A 204 -12.96 7.40 15.93
C LEU A 204 -13.17 8.69 15.12
N GLN A 205 -13.37 9.85 15.78
CA GLN A 205 -13.55 11.12 15.09
C GLN A 205 -12.33 11.47 14.26
N THR A 206 -11.15 11.35 14.87
CA THR A 206 -9.86 11.57 14.18
C THR A 206 -9.66 10.60 13.03
N ALA A 207 -10.02 9.31 13.23
CA ALA A 207 -9.93 8.30 12.17
C ALA A 207 -10.82 8.64 10.95
N LEU A 208 -12.05 9.06 11.19
CA LEU A 208 -12.98 9.47 10.13
C LEU A 208 -12.54 10.75 9.43
N ASN A 209 -12.07 11.76 10.18
CA ASN A 209 -11.51 12.98 9.62
C ASN A 209 -10.36 12.66 8.65
N ASN A 210 -9.44 11.79 9.06
CA ASN A 210 -8.29 11.41 8.27
C ASN A 210 -8.71 10.57 7.05
N ALA A 211 -9.65 9.64 7.21
CA ALA A 211 -10.19 8.85 6.11
C ALA A 211 -10.89 9.72 5.05
N CYS A 212 -11.75 10.64 5.46
CA CYS A 212 -12.45 11.56 4.54
C CYS A 212 -11.46 12.51 3.85
N LYS A 213 -10.50 13.07 4.59
CA LYS A 213 -9.47 13.93 4.01
C LYS A 213 -8.63 13.17 2.99
N LEU A 214 -8.18 11.96 3.33
CA LEU A 214 -7.39 11.13 2.41
C LEU A 214 -8.19 10.78 1.17
N LEU A 215 -9.45 10.34 1.34
CA LEU A 215 -10.35 10.03 0.23
C LEU A 215 -10.52 11.23 -0.70
N ASN A 216 -10.87 12.40 -0.17
CA ASN A 216 -11.04 13.62 -0.96
C ASN A 216 -9.75 14.02 -1.69
N THR A 217 -8.58 13.79 -1.08
CA THR A 217 -7.30 14.11 -1.71
C THR A 217 -6.95 13.12 -2.81
N LEU A 218 -7.22 11.82 -2.60
CA LEU A 218 -6.93 10.77 -3.60
C LEU A 218 -7.89 10.80 -4.80
N THR A 219 -9.10 11.30 -4.63
CA THR A 219 -10.11 11.38 -5.69
C THR A 219 -10.13 12.71 -6.43
N ASN A 220 -9.51 13.76 -5.89
CA ASN A 220 -9.40 15.07 -6.52
C ASN A 220 -7.98 15.63 -6.39
N THR A 221 -7.26 15.68 -7.50
CA THR A 221 -5.86 16.15 -7.57
C THR A 221 -5.67 17.61 -7.18
N GLU A 222 -6.70 18.44 -7.29
CA GLU A 222 -6.63 19.84 -6.83
C GLU A 222 -6.41 19.95 -5.31
N ASN A 223 -6.76 18.89 -4.56
CA ASN A 223 -6.55 18.81 -3.11
C ASN A 223 -5.12 18.36 -2.72
N LEU A 224 -4.29 17.99 -3.68
CA LEU A 224 -2.87 17.72 -3.41
C LEU A 224 -2.16 18.98 -2.96
N ALA A 225 -1.25 18.85 -1.98
CA ALA A 225 -0.46 19.97 -1.52
C ALA A 225 0.48 20.46 -2.63
N PRO A 226 0.57 21.78 -2.88
CA PRO A 226 1.57 22.31 -3.81
C PRO A 226 2.97 22.00 -3.32
N MET A 227 3.90 21.77 -4.23
CA MET A 227 5.30 21.58 -3.88
C MET A 227 5.86 22.89 -3.32
N VAL A 228 6.32 22.86 -2.07
CA VAL A 228 6.81 24.05 -1.38
C VAL A 228 8.28 24.24 -1.73
N SER A 229 8.66 25.47 -2.11
CA SER A 229 10.05 25.84 -2.33
C SER A 229 10.91 25.69 -1.05
N GLU A 230 12.20 25.39 -1.20
CA GLU A 230 13.15 25.13 -0.09
C GLU A 230 13.07 26.08 1.12
N PRO A 231 12.84 27.41 0.99
CA PRO A 231 12.74 28.30 2.14
C PRO A 231 11.59 28.01 3.10
N GLY A 232 10.47 27.44 2.60
CA GLY A 232 9.32 27.08 3.44
C GLY A 232 9.55 25.80 4.26
N VAL A 233 10.39 24.92 3.76
CA VAL A 233 10.72 23.62 4.37
C VAL A 233 11.72 23.78 5.52
N SER A 234 12.62 24.75 5.43
CA SER A 234 13.70 24.97 6.40
C SER A 234 13.19 25.08 7.85
N LYS A 235 12.08 25.77 8.08
CA LYS A 235 11.52 25.93 9.44
C LYS A 235 11.00 24.64 10.07
N TYR A 236 10.50 23.70 9.26
CA TYR A 236 10.04 22.40 9.74
C TYR A 236 11.21 21.48 10.11
N LEU A 237 12.29 21.54 9.33
CA LEU A 237 13.45 20.69 9.51
C LEU A 237 14.25 21.02 10.78
N ASP A 238 14.23 22.27 11.24
CA ASP A 238 15.03 22.72 12.40
C ASP A 238 14.69 21.99 13.70
N PHE A 239 13.51 21.38 13.80
CA PHE A 239 13.07 20.60 14.98
C PHE A 239 13.39 19.11 14.88
N MET A 240 13.93 18.62 13.77
CA MET A 240 14.23 17.22 13.55
C MET A 240 15.69 16.86 13.92
N PRO A 241 16.01 15.61 14.27
CA PRO A 241 17.38 15.15 14.40
C PRO A 241 18.17 15.35 13.09
N ARG A 242 19.44 15.71 13.19
CA ARG A 242 20.29 16.06 12.02
C ARG A 242 20.25 15.02 10.90
N GLN A 243 20.29 13.72 11.24
CA GLN A 243 20.24 12.67 10.21
C GLN A 243 18.88 12.68 9.49
N GLN A 244 17.78 12.88 10.20
CA GLN A 244 16.45 12.96 9.62
C GLN A 244 16.31 14.23 8.74
N GLN A 245 16.84 15.37 9.17
CA GLN A 245 16.90 16.58 8.34
C GLN A 245 17.60 16.33 7.00
N LYS A 246 18.71 15.58 7.00
CA LYS A 246 19.47 15.25 5.79
C LYS A 246 18.62 14.41 4.82
N VAL A 247 17.94 13.40 5.32
CA VAL A 247 17.04 12.54 4.53
C VAL A 247 15.89 13.37 3.94
N GLU A 248 15.24 14.21 4.76
CA GLU A 248 14.12 15.04 4.29
C GLU A 248 14.55 16.01 3.20
N ARG A 249 15.68 16.70 3.37
CA ARG A 249 16.22 17.61 2.33
C ARG A 249 16.51 16.87 1.03
N ALA A 250 17.10 15.69 1.11
CA ALA A 250 17.40 14.89 -0.06
C ALA A 250 16.13 14.40 -0.79
N CYS A 251 15.08 14.01 -0.03
CA CYS A 251 13.76 13.69 -0.62
C CYS A 251 13.17 14.89 -1.35
N ILE A 252 13.17 16.08 -0.72
CA ILE A 252 12.64 17.31 -1.32
C ILE A 252 13.40 17.69 -2.57
N GLN A 253 14.74 17.59 -2.56
CA GLN A 253 15.57 17.89 -3.74
C GLN A 253 15.27 16.97 -4.93
N LEU A 254 14.87 15.71 -4.68
CA LEU A 254 14.41 14.81 -5.75
C LEU A 254 12.98 15.10 -6.20
N LEU A 255 12.10 15.47 -5.28
CA LEU A 255 10.68 15.71 -5.59
C LEU A 255 10.46 17.04 -6.28
N HIS A 256 11.17 18.09 -5.85
CA HIS A 256 10.96 19.47 -6.33
C HIS A 256 10.96 19.61 -7.86
N PRO A 257 11.89 18.98 -8.62
CA PRO A 257 11.89 19.11 -10.08
C PRO A 257 10.87 18.23 -10.80
N ILE A 258 10.24 17.26 -10.11
CA ILE A 258 9.32 16.28 -10.70
C ILE A 258 7.88 16.41 -10.23
N ALA A 259 7.60 17.30 -9.27
CA ALA A 259 6.28 17.43 -8.66
C ALA A 259 5.82 18.90 -8.67
N ASP A 260 4.65 19.16 -9.26
CA ASP A 260 3.93 20.43 -9.08
C ASP A 260 3.12 20.36 -7.76
N ARG A 261 2.51 19.20 -7.51
CA ARG A 261 1.77 18.88 -6.28
C ARG A 261 2.06 17.45 -5.84
N TYR A 262 1.92 17.18 -4.55
CA TYR A 262 2.14 15.85 -4.01
C TYR A 262 1.34 15.56 -2.73
N LEU A 263 1.20 14.28 -2.43
CA LEU A 263 0.74 13.74 -1.16
C LEU A 263 1.64 12.58 -0.77
N GLU A 264 2.21 12.59 0.43
CA GLU A 264 2.83 11.40 1.01
C GLU A 264 1.72 10.52 1.62
N VAL A 265 1.53 9.35 1.04
CA VAL A 265 0.60 8.33 1.53
C VAL A 265 1.37 7.35 2.41
N PHE A 266 0.72 6.76 3.43
CA PHE A 266 1.34 5.85 4.40
C PHE A 266 2.49 6.51 5.21
N SER A 267 2.43 7.82 5.41
CA SER A 267 3.45 8.58 6.14
C SER A 267 3.70 7.99 7.53
N GLY A 268 4.97 7.81 7.90
CA GLY A 268 5.37 7.23 9.18
C GLY A 268 5.22 5.70 9.29
N PHE A 269 4.69 5.01 8.26
CA PHE A 269 4.57 3.56 8.28
C PHE A 269 5.93 2.86 8.21
N ASP A 270 6.80 3.19 7.27
CA ASP A 270 8.17 2.69 7.18
C ASP A 270 9.14 3.81 6.78
N SER A 271 10.20 4.00 7.54
CA SER A 271 11.24 5.00 7.25
C SER A 271 12.16 4.63 6.07
N ARG A 272 12.10 3.39 5.59
CA ARG A 272 12.95 2.83 4.52
C ARG A 272 12.34 2.99 3.14
N MET A 273 11.05 3.27 3.09
CA MET A 273 10.32 3.52 1.86
C MET A 273 9.24 4.57 2.09
N ARG A 274 9.10 5.47 1.16
CA ARG A 274 8.04 6.47 1.10
C ARG A 274 7.20 6.25 -0.15
N VAL A 275 5.95 6.57 -0.02
CA VAL A 275 4.94 6.43 -1.07
C VAL A 275 4.33 7.79 -1.32
N TYR A 276 4.38 8.25 -2.55
CA TYR A 276 3.82 9.53 -2.94
C TYR A 276 2.81 9.37 -4.08
N LEU A 277 1.78 10.18 -4.01
CA LEU A 277 0.96 10.53 -5.16
C LEU A 277 1.48 11.87 -5.67
N ILE A 278 1.86 11.96 -6.93
CA ILE A 278 2.48 13.12 -7.54
C ILE A 278 1.70 13.56 -8.75
N GLU A 279 1.46 14.86 -8.84
CA GLU A 279 0.98 15.53 -10.04
C GLU A 279 2.11 16.36 -10.64
N THR A 280 2.36 16.20 -11.94
CA THR A 280 3.29 17.02 -12.73
C THR A 280 2.67 17.37 -14.08
N LYS A 281 2.63 18.65 -14.41
CA LYS A 281 2.04 19.16 -15.67
C LYS A 281 0.65 18.56 -15.98
N GLY A 282 -0.19 18.41 -14.94
CA GLY A 282 -1.54 17.84 -15.03
C GLY A 282 -1.60 16.31 -15.19
N LYS A 283 -0.48 15.60 -15.04
CA LYS A 283 -0.42 14.14 -15.05
C LYS A 283 -0.19 13.58 -13.65
N LEU A 284 -0.98 12.57 -13.27
CA LEU A 284 -0.90 11.91 -11.99
C LEU A 284 -0.13 10.61 -12.09
N PHE A 285 0.74 10.33 -11.11
CA PHE A 285 1.44 9.06 -10.99
C PHE A 285 1.75 8.73 -9.53
N GLY A 286 1.96 7.45 -9.24
CA GLY A 286 2.45 6.95 -7.95
C GLY A 286 3.97 6.89 -7.94
N LEU A 287 4.61 7.33 -6.85
CA LEU A 287 6.04 7.16 -6.65
C LEU A 287 6.33 6.30 -5.42
N LEU A 288 7.08 5.25 -5.63
CA LEU A 288 7.70 4.42 -4.59
C LEU A 288 9.17 4.82 -4.47
N MET A 289 9.61 5.29 -3.30
CA MET A 289 10.96 5.83 -3.16
C MET A 289 11.65 5.33 -1.90
N ASN A 290 12.80 4.70 -2.05
CA ASN A 290 13.73 4.60 -0.92
C ASN A 290 14.34 5.99 -0.67
N PRO A 291 14.19 6.56 0.55
CA PRO A 291 14.68 7.90 0.84
C PRO A 291 16.20 7.98 0.64
N PRO A 292 16.70 8.88 -0.21
CA PRO A 292 18.14 9.04 -0.37
C PRO A 292 18.78 9.51 0.94
N GLU A 293 20.08 9.28 1.10
CA GLU A 293 20.85 9.61 2.32
C GLU A 293 20.38 8.84 3.59
N ASN A 294 19.43 7.93 3.47
CA ASN A 294 19.05 7.06 4.56
C ASN A 294 19.99 5.86 4.63
N SER A 295 20.83 5.80 5.67
CA SER A 295 21.77 4.69 5.88
C SER A 295 21.08 3.34 6.15
N ASN A 296 19.78 3.36 6.50
CA ASN A 296 19.01 2.17 6.87
C ASN A 296 17.95 1.83 5.82
N ASN A 297 18.29 1.87 4.53
CA ASN A 297 17.39 1.49 3.43
C ASN A 297 17.38 -0.01 3.11
N MET A 298 17.75 -0.87 4.06
CA MET A 298 17.60 -2.32 3.87
C MET A 298 16.14 -2.72 3.78
N ILE A 299 15.83 -3.61 2.84
CA ILE A 299 14.47 -4.10 2.61
C ILE A 299 14.05 -5.07 3.73
N THR A 300 12.92 -4.81 4.34
CA THR A 300 12.32 -5.64 5.39
C THR A 300 10.95 -6.16 4.95
N VAL A 301 10.39 -7.10 5.70
CA VAL A 301 9.00 -7.56 5.51
C VAL A 301 8.02 -6.38 5.50
N ARG A 302 8.21 -5.39 6.39
CA ARG A 302 7.37 -4.20 6.46
C ARG A 302 7.46 -3.36 5.19
N THR A 303 8.68 -3.17 4.66
CA THR A 303 8.92 -2.47 3.40
C THR A 303 8.24 -3.17 2.22
N LEU A 304 8.35 -4.51 2.16
CA LEU A 304 7.73 -5.31 1.09
C LEU A 304 6.20 -5.27 1.13
N LYS A 305 5.60 -5.30 2.32
CA LYS A 305 4.16 -5.13 2.48
C LYS A 305 3.68 -3.74 2.08
N LEU A 306 4.44 -2.70 2.45
CA LEU A 306 4.15 -1.34 2.01
C LEU A 306 4.22 -1.21 0.48
N TYR A 307 5.18 -1.87 -0.14
CA TYR A 307 5.33 -1.90 -1.60
C TYR A 307 4.08 -2.49 -2.27
N GLN A 308 3.60 -3.63 -1.77
CA GLN A 308 2.39 -4.30 -2.25
C GLN A 308 1.13 -3.43 -2.05
N ASP A 309 0.96 -2.87 -0.85
CA ASP A 309 -0.21 -2.03 -0.52
C ASP A 309 -0.22 -0.75 -1.36
N ALA A 310 0.94 -0.16 -1.63
CA ALA A 310 1.07 1.01 -2.50
C ALA A 310 0.69 0.69 -3.96
N LEU A 311 1.15 -0.44 -4.50
CA LEU A 311 0.78 -0.87 -5.85
C LEU A 311 -0.73 -1.12 -5.96
N ARG A 312 -1.35 -1.77 -4.96
CA ARG A 312 -2.80 -1.96 -4.94
C ARG A 312 -3.56 -0.64 -4.89
N LEU A 313 -3.07 0.35 -4.11
CA LEU A 313 -3.65 1.69 -4.08
C LEU A 313 -3.57 2.37 -5.45
N PHE A 314 -2.40 2.34 -6.09
CA PHE A 314 -2.20 2.96 -7.40
C PHE A 314 -2.99 2.25 -8.52
N GLU A 315 -3.17 0.94 -8.40
CA GLU A 315 -4.04 0.16 -9.28
C GLU A 315 -5.50 0.63 -9.18
N ALA A 316 -6.03 0.81 -7.96
CA ALA A 316 -7.38 1.33 -7.74
C ALA A 316 -7.55 2.77 -8.26
N LEU A 317 -6.49 3.57 -8.25
CA LEU A 317 -6.46 4.92 -8.83
C LEU A 317 -6.20 4.92 -10.35
N ARG A 318 -5.86 3.77 -10.95
CA ARG A 318 -5.58 3.59 -12.39
C ARG A 318 -4.48 4.50 -12.92
N ILE A 319 -3.40 4.65 -12.17
CA ILE A 319 -2.31 5.58 -12.49
C ILE A 319 -1.01 4.86 -12.83
N PRO A 320 -0.12 5.47 -13.61
CA PRO A 320 1.25 4.99 -13.79
C PRO A 320 2.02 4.97 -12.46
N VAL A 321 3.07 4.13 -12.38
CA VAL A 321 3.94 4.06 -11.21
C VAL A 321 5.41 4.23 -11.57
N VAL A 322 6.14 4.97 -10.74
CA VAL A 322 7.58 5.14 -10.80
C VAL A 322 8.21 4.59 -9.52
N SER A 323 9.29 3.84 -9.63
CA SER A 323 10.05 3.31 -8.48
C SER A 323 11.45 3.90 -8.46
N PHE A 324 11.81 4.59 -7.37
CA PHE A 324 13.16 5.10 -7.09
C PHE A 324 13.85 4.18 -6.10
N LEU A 325 14.87 3.45 -6.56
CA LEU A 325 15.58 2.46 -5.75
C LEU A 325 16.93 3.01 -5.24
N ASP A 326 17.10 2.96 -3.91
CA ASP A 326 18.36 3.10 -3.19
C ASP A 326 18.40 2.13 -2.03
N THR A 327 18.88 0.91 -2.23
CA THR A 327 18.93 -0.10 -1.18
C THR A 327 20.23 -0.89 -1.18
N PRO A 328 20.86 -1.14 0.00
CA PRO A 328 21.98 -2.06 0.11
C PRO A 328 21.59 -3.54 0.04
N GLY A 329 20.30 -3.85 -0.17
CA GLY A 329 19.76 -5.20 -0.23
C GLY A 329 18.75 -5.51 0.85
N VAL A 330 18.44 -6.81 1.01
CA VAL A 330 17.50 -7.30 2.02
C VAL A 330 18.18 -7.30 3.40
N ASP A 331 17.44 -6.92 4.43
CA ASP A 331 17.92 -6.92 5.82
C ASP A 331 18.20 -8.36 6.29
N PRO A 332 19.47 -8.71 6.61
CA PRO A 332 19.83 -10.06 6.97
C PRO A 332 19.57 -10.42 8.44
N ARG A 333 19.04 -9.49 9.24
CA ARG A 333 18.80 -9.73 10.66
C ARG A 333 17.76 -10.84 10.87
N VAL A 334 17.95 -11.61 11.94
CA VAL A 334 17.15 -12.79 12.27
C VAL A 334 15.65 -12.46 12.37
N ASP A 335 15.30 -11.33 12.98
CA ASP A 335 13.89 -10.90 13.11
C ASP A 335 13.21 -10.72 11.76
N ASN A 336 13.91 -10.18 10.76
CA ASN A 336 13.39 -10.04 9.42
C ASN A 336 13.26 -11.41 8.73
N SER A 337 14.27 -12.27 8.86
CA SER A 337 14.27 -13.61 8.25
C SER A 337 13.19 -14.52 8.84
N ASN A 338 12.88 -14.36 10.14
CA ASN A 338 11.82 -15.13 10.82
C ASN A 338 10.39 -14.65 10.47
N GLN A 339 10.23 -13.53 9.72
CA GLN A 339 8.95 -12.94 9.37
C GLN A 339 8.54 -13.20 7.92
N ASP A 340 8.94 -14.32 7.34
CA ASP A 340 8.59 -14.72 5.97
C ASP A 340 9.06 -13.72 4.88
N VAL A 341 10.25 -13.14 5.03
CA VAL A 341 10.79 -12.18 4.06
C VAL A 341 10.83 -12.73 2.64
N ILE A 342 11.09 -14.03 2.48
CA ILE A 342 11.10 -14.71 1.17
C ILE A 342 9.70 -14.67 0.57
N GLN A 343 8.67 -15.03 1.33
CA GLN A 343 7.28 -15.02 0.87
C GLN A 343 6.86 -13.60 0.48
N GLN A 344 7.21 -12.61 1.30
CA GLN A 344 6.88 -11.21 0.99
C GLN A 344 7.62 -10.68 -0.23
N MET A 345 8.86 -11.13 -0.48
CA MET A 345 9.58 -10.81 -1.72
C MET A 345 8.90 -11.42 -2.95
N ILE A 346 8.42 -12.66 -2.86
CA ILE A 346 7.65 -13.31 -3.92
C ILE A 346 6.38 -12.50 -4.23
N GLU A 347 5.62 -12.14 -3.21
CA GLU A 347 4.37 -11.37 -3.37
C GLU A 347 4.62 -9.95 -3.92
N ALA A 348 5.68 -9.29 -3.49
CA ALA A 348 6.06 -7.98 -4.04
C ALA A 348 6.44 -8.06 -5.52
N ASN A 349 7.23 -9.06 -5.91
CA ASN A 349 7.58 -9.29 -7.32
C ASN A 349 6.33 -9.64 -8.16
N ARG A 350 5.43 -10.47 -7.63
CA ARG A 350 4.16 -10.79 -8.30
C ARG A 350 3.31 -9.53 -8.52
N ALA A 351 3.17 -8.70 -7.48
CA ALA A 351 2.45 -7.42 -7.58
C ALA A 351 3.05 -6.49 -8.64
N ILE A 352 4.38 -6.45 -8.79
CA ILE A 352 5.05 -5.69 -9.85
C ILE A 352 4.71 -6.25 -11.24
N ILE A 353 4.81 -7.58 -11.40
CA ILE A 353 4.58 -8.25 -12.68
C ILE A 353 3.13 -8.06 -13.14
N GLU A 354 2.19 -8.23 -12.23
CA GLU A 354 0.75 -8.17 -12.48
C GLU A 354 0.20 -6.75 -12.58
N TYR A 355 0.96 -5.72 -12.17
CA TYR A 355 0.50 -4.32 -12.20
C TYR A 355 0.13 -3.89 -13.63
N PRO A 356 -1.14 -3.50 -13.88
CA PRO A 356 -1.66 -3.38 -15.24
C PRO A 356 -1.34 -2.03 -15.91
N TYR A 357 -0.91 -1.02 -15.15
CA TYR A 357 -0.65 0.32 -15.68
C TYR A 357 0.83 0.54 -15.97
N PRO A 358 1.21 1.60 -16.73
CA PRO A 358 2.59 1.88 -17.06
C PRO A 358 3.52 1.93 -15.85
N LYS A 359 4.69 1.32 -15.97
CA LYS A 359 5.73 1.23 -14.94
C LYS A 359 7.03 1.82 -15.43
N MET A 360 7.76 2.50 -14.55
CA MET A 360 9.10 3.02 -14.78
C MET A 360 9.96 2.82 -13.55
N GLY A 361 11.21 2.40 -13.73
CA GLY A 361 12.16 2.23 -12.65
C GLY A 361 13.38 3.12 -12.79
N VAL A 362 13.90 3.60 -11.65
CA VAL A 362 15.10 4.45 -11.61
C VAL A 362 15.99 4.02 -10.45
N TRP A 363 17.22 3.65 -10.74
CA TRP A 363 18.27 3.51 -9.72
C TRP A 363 18.81 4.90 -9.39
N ILE A 364 18.52 5.36 -8.17
CA ILE A 364 18.94 6.70 -7.68
C ILE A 364 20.10 6.61 -6.67
N GLY A 365 20.57 5.41 -6.38
CA GLY A 365 21.58 5.14 -5.39
C GLY A 365 22.05 3.69 -5.45
N ARG A 366 22.10 3.02 -4.30
CA ARG A 366 22.56 1.63 -4.18
C ARG A 366 21.52 0.66 -4.76
N GLY A 367 21.98 -0.33 -5.50
CA GLY A 367 21.16 -1.44 -5.97
C GLY A 367 21.90 -2.76 -5.84
N PHE A 368 21.66 -3.52 -4.74
CA PHE A 368 22.35 -4.77 -4.51
C PHE A 368 21.43 -5.97 -4.37
N GLY A 369 21.86 -7.09 -4.98
CA GLY A 369 21.24 -8.39 -4.85
C GLY A 369 19.79 -8.45 -5.35
N GLY A 370 19.00 -9.36 -4.79
CA GLY A 370 17.60 -9.59 -5.19
C GLY A 370 16.67 -8.40 -4.99
N ALA A 371 17.04 -7.43 -4.14
CA ALA A 371 16.25 -6.22 -3.95
C ALA A 371 16.22 -5.30 -5.19
N ASN A 372 17.12 -5.50 -6.17
CA ASN A 372 17.06 -4.81 -7.46
C ASN A 372 15.76 -5.04 -8.23
N THR A 373 15.05 -6.13 -7.98
CA THR A 373 13.75 -6.38 -8.63
C THR A 373 12.68 -5.33 -8.25
N LEU A 374 12.85 -4.66 -7.11
CA LEU A 374 11.93 -3.60 -6.67
C LEU A 374 12.05 -2.29 -7.48
N VAL A 375 13.08 -2.16 -8.33
CA VAL A 375 13.13 -1.07 -9.32
C VAL A 375 12.10 -1.26 -10.45
N MET A 376 11.36 -2.37 -10.47
CA MET A 376 10.47 -2.73 -11.57
C MET A 376 11.24 -2.91 -12.89
N PRO A 377 12.06 -3.96 -13.04
CA PRO A 377 12.89 -4.12 -14.24
C PRO A 377 12.05 -4.30 -15.50
N ARG A 378 12.61 -3.97 -16.67
CA ARG A 378 11.92 -4.07 -17.97
C ARG A 378 11.35 -5.46 -18.24
N ILE A 379 12.04 -6.52 -17.80
CA ILE A 379 11.55 -7.90 -17.92
C ILE A 379 10.21 -8.13 -17.18
N TYR A 380 9.85 -7.25 -16.22
CA TYR A 380 8.56 -7.25 -15.53
C TYR A 380 7.54 -6.31 -16.19
N GLY A 381 7.80 -5.86 -17.42
CA GLY A 381 6.88 -5.06 -18.22
C GLY A 381 7.00 -3.54 -17.98
N SER A 382 8.09 -3.06 -17.38
CA SER A 382 8.34 -1.61 -17.32
C SER A 382 8.68 -1.04 -18.68
N LEU A 383 8.15 0.14 -18.99
CA LEU A 383 8.40 0.85 -20.24
C LEU A 383 9.84 1.38 -20.31
N ALA A 384 10.38 1.83 -19.17
CA ALA A 384 11.75 2.33 -19.07
C ALA A 384 12.39 2.04 -17.73
N ASN A 385 13.71 1.91 -17.74
CA ASN A 385 14.55 1.88 -16.55
C ASN A 385 15.75 2.81 -16.76
N TYR A 386 15.99 3.69 -15.80
CA TYR A 386 17.09 4.65 -15.86
C TYR A 386 18.09 4.45 -14.73
N VAL A 387 19.34 4.77 -14.98
CA VAL A 387 20.40 4.82 -13.99
C VAL A 387 20.87 6.27 -13.83
N ILE A 388 20.90 6.78 -12.58
CA ILE A 388 21.44 8.13 -12.33
C ILE A 388 22.95 8.02 -12.15
N LEU A 389 23.68 8.61 -13.13
CA LEU A 389 25.13 8.44 -13.30
C LEU A 389 25.96 8.72 -12.02
N ASP A 390 25.81 9.90 -11.44
CA ASP A 390 26.71 10.33 -10.37
C ASP A 390 26.34 9.83 -8.97
N ARG A 391 25.32 8.97 -8.86
CA ARG A 391 24.76 8.51 -7.57
C ARG A 391 24.66 7.02 -7.44
N THR A 392 24.63 6.29 -8.55
CA THR A 392 24.26 4.88 -8.55
C THR A 392 25.47 3.97 -8.37
N THR A 393 25.28 2.93 -7.57
CA THR A 393 26.19 1.79 -7.45
C THR A 393 25.38 0.52 -7.52
N LEU A 394 25.65 -0.29 -8.55
CA LEU A 394 24.92 -1.53 -8.81
C LEU A 394 25.82 -2.75 -8.64
N GLY A 395 25.23 -3.86 -8.25
CA GLY A 395 25.96 -5.13 -8.15
C GLY A 395 25.11 -6.27 -7.59
N VAL A 396 25.64 -7.47 -7.69
CA VAL A 396 25.04 -8.64 -7.05
C VAL A 396 25.17 -8.53 -5.53
N MET A 397 26.29 -7.94 -5.07
CA MET A 397 26.62 -7.79 -3.66
C MET A 397 27.62 -6.64 -3.51
N HIS A 398 27.67 -6.02 -2.33
CA HIS A 398 28.66 -4.97 -2.08
C HIS A 398 30.10 -5.53 -2.16
N GLU A 399 31.00 -4.78 -2.78
CA GLU A 399 32.39 -5.20 -3.07
C GLU A 399 33.15 -5.73 -1.84
N SER A 400 33.02 -5.06 -0.69
CA SER A 400 33.67 -5.49 0.53
C SER A 400 33.24 -6.88 1.02
N ILE A 401 31.97 -7.25 0.76
CA ILE A 401 31.44 -8.56 1.10
C ILE A 401 31.99 -9.61 0.13
N ILE A 402 32.01 -9.30 -1.18
CA ILE A 402 32.59 -10.19 -2.19
C ILE A 402 34.09 -10.43 -1.91
N ALA A 403 34.84 -9.38 -1.66
CA ALA A 403 36.26 -9.48 -1.32
C ALA A 403 36.49 -10.41 -0.11
N HIS A 404 35.69 -10.24 0.95
CA HIS A 404 35.76 -11.11 2.13
C HIS A 404 35.42 -12.57 1.83
N LEU A 405 34.36 -12.83 1.03
CA LEU A 405 33.99 -14.19 0.63
C LEU A 405 35.06 -14.87 -0.22
N LEU A 406 35.78 -14.10 -1.03
CA LEU A 406 36.80 -14.61 -1.96
C LEU A 406 38.23 -14.64 -1.39
N GLU A 407 38.47 -14.13 -0.17
CA GLU A 407 39.79 -14.10 0.47
C GLU A 407 40.54 -15.45 0.42
N LYS A 408 39.80 -16.57 0.49
CA LYS A 408 40.37 -17.93 0.51
C LYS A 408 40.58 -18.54 -0.87
N SER A 409 40.19 -17.88 -1.96
CA SER A 409 40.24 -18.41 -3.31
C SER A 409 40.79 -17.39 -4.31
N LYS A 410 42.10 -17.40 -4.53
CA LYS A 410 42.74 -16.51 -5.51
C LYS A 410 42.10 -16.62 -6.90
N ARG A 411 41.81 -17.84 -7.35
CA ARG A 411 41.18 -18.08 -8.65
C ARG A 411 39.81 -17.37 -8.76
N MET A 412 38.99 -17.46 -7.72
CA MET A 412 37.68 -16.80 -7.75
C MET A 412 37.80 -15.28 -7.67
N LEU A 413 38.79 -14.80 -6.91
CA LEU A 413 39.09 -13.36 -6.84
C LEU A 413 39.53 -12.83 -8.21
N ASP A 414 40.42 -13.54 -8.92
CA ASP A 414 40.91 -13.16 -10.26
C ASP A 414 39.75 -13.15 -11.27
N LEU A 415 38.82 -14.14 -11.23
CA LEU A 415 37.62 -14.19 -12.08
C LEU A 415 36.67 -13.03 -11.78
N TRP A 416 36.45 -12.71 -10.53
CA TRP A 416 35.63 -11.58 -10.12
C TRP A 416 36.24 -10.24 -10.56
N GLN A 417 37.54 -10.05 -10.37
CA GLN A 417 38.23 -8.86 -10.86
C GLN A 417 38.12 -8.71 -12.38
N ALA A 418 38.32 -9.78 -13.13
CA ALA A 418 38.14 -9.79 -14.59
C ALA A 418 36.69 -9.51 -15.01
N SER A 419 35.71 -9.86 -14.19
CA SER A 419 34.29 -9.44 -14.40
C SER A 419 34.10 -7.94 -14.18
N ARG A 420 34.69 -7.43 -13.10
CA ARG A 420 34.64 -5.99 -12.76
C ARG A 420 35.29 -5.10 -13.82
N ASP A 421 36.41 -5.55 -14.40
CA ASP A 421 37.13 -4.83 -15.45
C ASP A 421 36.27 -4.65 -16.73
N ARG A 422 35.17 -5.40 -16.85
CA ARG A 422 34.19 -5.28 -17.93
C ARG A 422 33.04 -4.34 -17.62
N GLU A 423 32.83 -4.03 -16.34
CA GLU A 423 31.79 -3.10 -15.91
C GLU A 423 32.22 -1.66 -16.27
N ARG A 424 31.31 -0.90 -16.84
CA ARG A 424 31.59 0.47 -17.29
C ARG A 424 31.04 1.47 -16.29
N SER A 425 31.83 2.49 -15.97
CA SER A 425 31.44 3.55 -15.05
C SER A 425 30.26 4.40 -15.56
N ASP A 426 30.00 4.37 -16.88
CA ASP A 426 28.87 5.02 -17.52
C ASP A 426 27.64 4.12 -17.64
N PHE A 427 27.67 2.91 -17.08
CA PHE A 427 26.60 1.89 -17.13
C PHE A 427 26.16 1.48 -18.54
N GLN A 428 27.00 1.69 -19.58
CA GLN A 428 26.66 1.31 -20.94
C GLN A 428 26.52 -0.20 -21.10
N ASP A 429 27.23 -0.99 -20.28
CA ASP A 429 27.12 -2.45 -20.23
C ASP A 429 25.71 -2.94 -19.89
N ILE A 430 25.01 -2.31 -18.95
CA ILE A 430 23.64 -2.66 -18.60
C ILE A 430 22.60 -2.04 -19.55
N VAL A 431 22.95 -0.97 -20.25
CA VAL A 431 22.14 -0.41 -21.35
C VAL A 431 22.22 -1.32 -22.56
N ASP A 432 23.42 -1.78 -22.96
CA ASP A 432 23.64 -2.67 -24.08
C ASP A 432 22.95 -4.03 -23.91
N THR A 433 22.82 -4.51 -22.66
CA THR A 433 22.07 -5.73 -22.34
C THR A 433 20.56 -5.53 -22.19
N GLY A 434 20.07 -4.30 -22.28
CA GLY A 434 18.65 -3.97 -22.14
C GLY A 434 18.12 -3.99 -20.70
N VAL A 435 18.98 -4.12 -19.70
CA VAL A 435 18.63 -4.03 -18.28
C VAL A 435 18.20 -2.61 -17.93
N ALA A 436 18.93 -1.60 -18.43
CA ALA A 436 18.54 -0.20 -18.39
C ALA A 436 18.18 0.31 -19.78
N THR A 437 17.31 1.31 -19.85
CA THR A 437 17.00 2.06 -21.08
C THR A 437 18.12 3.03 -21.41
N SER A 438 18.60 3.74 -20.40
CA SER A 438 19.69 4.72 -20.51
C SER A 438 20.27 5.04 -19.13
N ALA A 439 21.52 5.50 -19.12
CA ALA A 439 22.12 6.19 -18.01
C ALA A 439 21.98 7.70 -18.22
N ILE A 440 21.45 8.44 -17.25
CA ILE A 440 21.12 9.84 -17.34
C ILE A 440 21.66 10.62 -16.13
N SER A 441 21.84 11.93 -16.27
CA SER A 441 22.09 12.81 -15.14
C SER A 441 20.81 13.04 -14.34
N ILE A 442 20.94 13.42 -13.08
CA ILE A 442 19.79 13.74 -12.24
C ILE A 442 18.93 14.87 -12.80
N ASN A 443 19.54 15.80 -13.54
CA ASN A 443 18.85 16.93 -14.16
C ASN A 443 17.96 16.54 -15.35
N GLU A 444 18.20 15.39 -15.96
CA GLU A 444 17.39 14.83 -17.07
C GLU A 444 16.19 14.03 -16.57
N LEU A 445 16.19 13.64 -15.28
CA LEU A 445 15.15 12.80 -14.70
C LEU A 445 13.73 13.40 -14.83
N PRO A 446 13.49 14.72 -14.62
CA PRO A 446 12.15 15.31 -14.78
C PRO A 446 11.61 15.15 -16.20
N GLU A 447 12.44 15.34 -17.21
CA GLU A 447 12.03 15.17 -18.61
C GLU A 447 11.80 13.69 -18.94
N ALA A 448 12.61 12.79 -18.42
CA ALA A 448 12.42 11.34 -18.59
C ALA A 448 11.08 10.87 -18.01
N ILE A 449 10.73 11.32 -16.80
CA ILE A 449 9.43 11.04 -16.19
C ILE A 449 8.29 11.64 -17.02
N TYR A 450 8.43 12.87 -17.48
CA TYR A 450 7.39 13.52 -18.27
C TYR A 450 7.12 12.80 -19.59
N ARG A 451 8.14 12.38 -20.32
CA ARG A 451 7.99 11.55 -21.53
C ARG A 451 7.32 10.22 -21.23
N PHE A 452 7.73 9.55 -20.17
CA PHE A 452 7.07 8.32 -19.72
C PHE A 452 5.56 8.53 -19.50
N LEU A 453 5.15 9.64 -18.88
CA LEU A 453 3.74 9.95 -18.61
C LEU A 453 2.96 10.38 -19.86
N GLN A 454 3.62 10.83 -20.90
CA GLN A 454 3.01 11.13 -22.20
C GLN A 454 2.78 9.85 -23.04
N GLY A 455 3.49 8.77 -22.75
CA GLY A 455 3.55 7.60 -23.60
C GLY A 455 4.40 7.85 -24.87
N ASP A 456 5.19 8.95 -24.90
CA ASP A 456 6.07 9.29 -25.99
C ASP A 456 7.25 8.32 -26.02
N ASP A 457 7.35 7.62 -27.14
CA ASP A 457 8.40 6.73 -27.61
C ASP A 457 9.56 6.42 -26.65
N LEU A 458 9.35 5.42 -25.85
CA LEU A 458 10.41 4.59 -25.29
C LEU A 458 10.76 3.43 -26.28
N ILE A 459 10.26 3.53 -27.51
CA ILE A 459 10.51 2.61 -28.63
C ILE A 459 11.84 3.00 -29.25
N GLY A 460 12.92 2.50 -28.69
CA GLY A 460 14.27 2.69 -29.21
C GLY A 460 15.15 1.44 -29.15
N VAL A 461 14.61 0.32 -28.67
CA VAL A 461 15.29 -0.99 -28.81
C VAL A 461 14.21 -2.03 -29.09
N GLU A 462 14.08 -2.45 -30.34
CA GLU A 462 13.47 -3.74 -30.67
C GLU A 462 14.09 -4.77 -29.72
N ALA A 463 13.24 -5.50 -28.99
CA ALA A 463 13.67 -6.64 -28.24
C ALA A 463 14.40 -7.59 -29.22
N SER A 464 15.71 -7.51 -29.25
CA SER A 464 16.50 -8.57 -29.87
C SER A 464 16.14 -9.82 -29.08
N SER A 465 15.39 -10.71 -29.71
CA SER A 465 15.24 -12.09 -29.26
C SER A 465 16.60 -12.59 -28.82
N PRO A 466 16.74 -13.32 -27.72
CA PRO A 466 17.98 -13.91 -27.31
C PRO A 466 18.45 -14.76 -28.49
N GLN A 467 19.47 -14.31 -29.23
CA GLN A 467 20.20 -15.19 -30.14
C GLN A 467 20.80 -16.28 -29.25
N GLU A 468 20.38 -17.51 -29.51
CA GLU A 468 21.05 -18.73 -29.07
C GLU A 468 22.52 -18.69 -29.53
N ASN A 469 23.36 -18.14 -28.66
CA ASN A 469 24.78 -18.49 -28.68
C ASN A 469 25.01 -19.47 -27.52
N ALA A 470 24.46 -20.66 -27.69
CA ALA A 470 24.83 -21.84 -26.94
C ALA A 470 26.04 -22.47 -27.64
N ASP A 471 27.22 -21.91 -27.42
CA ASP A 471 28.49 -22.65 -27.58
C ASP A 471 29.57 -21.90 -26.78
N ASP A 472 29.99 -22.55 -25.73
CA ASP A 472 31.10 -22.25 -24.81
C ASP A 472 30.73 -21.86 -23.36
N ALA A 473 29.82 -22.57 -22.73
CA ALA A 473 29.73 -22.61 -21.27
C ALA A 473 30.29 -23.95 -20.80
N GLY A 474 31.59 -23.96 -20.54
CA GLY A 474 32.22 -25.05 -19.81
C GLY A 474 31.53 -25.23 -18.46
N THR A 475 31.02 -26.42 -18.22
CA THR A 475 30.34 -26.84 -17.00
C THR A 475 31.22 -26.58 -15.78
N VAL A 476 30.93 -25.50 -15.03
CA VAL A 476 31.55 -25.27 -13.73
C VAL A 476 30.66 -25.94 -12.69
N ALA A 477 31.14 -27.07 -12.16
CA ALA A 477 30.52 -27.73 -11.03
C ALA A 477 30.56 -26.79 -9.81
N PHE A 478 29.39 -26.47 -9.27
CA PHE A 478 29.25 -25.81 -7.98
C PHE A 478 29.55 -26.83 -6.87
N ILE A 479 30.44 -26.46 -5.99
CA ILE A 479 30.61 -27.05 -4.64
C ILE A 479 30.03 -26.05 -3.63
#